data_0a212a7aac2530d5f2d6c43dff38b823
#
_entry.id   0a212a7aac2530d5f2d6c43dff38b823
#
_cell.length_a   1.000
_cell.length_b   1.000
_cell.length_c   1.000
_cell.angle_alpha   90.00
_cell.angle_beta   90.00
_cell.angle_gamma   90.00
#
_symmetry.space_group_name_H-M   'P 1'
#
loop_
_entity.id
_entity.type
_entity.pdbx_description
1 polymer ?
#
loop_
_entity_poly.entity_id
_entity_poly.type
_entity_poly.pdbx_seq_one_letter_code
_entity_poly.pdbx_strand_id
1 'polypeptide(L)'
;PDLVGEDVNVFACANEAELLESYANIINEKNPNIICGYNIFKFDIPYMLARANDPCRLLDIFDKHGFTLYNHAQERKIKWSSSAFKNQEFSYLDAEGRLFVDLLPIVQRDFKFANYQLKTVSEYFIGETKDPLTAKGIFKCYDVGMLGGEKGAKALGIVGKYCVQDSALLAKLFDKLQTWFGLSEMAKICNTPIFTLFTQGQQIKVYSQVYKLCMSLNIVVESDGYVPGENEHYQGCLLYTS
;
A
#
# COMPACT_ATOMS: atom_id res chain seq x y z
N PRO A 1 10.66 -26.44 -0.32
CA PRO A 1 10.32 -26.27 1.10
C PRO A 1 11.57 -26.08 1.97
N ASP A 2 12.61 -26.89 1.80
CA ASP A 2 13.80 -26.93 2.69
C ASP A 2 14.57 -25.60 2.78
N LEU A 3 14.50 -24.74 1.76
CA LEU A 3 15.16 -23.43 1.73
C LEU A 3 14.33 -22.30 2.32
N VAL A 4 13.04 -22.50 2.50
CA VAL A 4 12.09 -21.42 2.83
C VAL A 4 11.75 -21.41 4.33
N GLY A 5 11.87 -22.53 5.01
CA GLY A 5 11.56 -22.74 6.42
C GLY A 5 10.35 -23.66 6.64
N GLU A 6 10.35 -24.33 7.79
CA GLU A 6 9.31 -25.32 8.13
C GLU A 6 7.93 -24.68 8.36
N ASP A 7 7.89 -23.41 8.79
CA ASP A 7 6.65 -22.68 9.09
C ASP A 7 6.04 -21.98 7.85
N VAL A 8 6.61 -22.23 6.65
CA VAL A 8 6.17 -21.56 5.42
C VAL A 8 5.41 -22.55 4.53
N ASN A 9 4.15 -22.23 4.24
CA ASN A 9 3.34 -22.98 3.29
C ASN A 9 3.74 -22.58 1.85
N VAL A 10 4.15 -23.54 1.05
CA VAL A 10 4.52 -23.34 -0.34
C VAL A 10 3.48 -23.99 -1.26
N PHE A 11 2.85 -23.18 -2.09
CA PHE A 11 1.88 -23.63 -3.09
C PHE A 11 2.54 -23.59 -4.46
N ALA A 12 2.67 -24.74 -5.09
CA ALA A 12 3.17 -24.86 -6.46
C ALA A 12 1.99 -24.80 -7.42
N CYS A 13 1.97 -23.81 -8.30
CA CYS A 13 0.92 -23.60 -9.29
C CYS A 13 1.46 -23.94 -10.69
N ALA A 14 0.63 -24.53 -11.54
CA ALA A 14 1.03 -24.96 -12.88
C ALA A 14 1.12 -23.77 -13.86
N ASN A 15 0.38 -22.71 -13.61
CA ASN A 15 0.34 -21.51 -14.45
C ASN A 15 -0.04 -20.26 -13.64
N GLU A 16 0.04 -19.10 -14.28
CA GLU A 16 -0.23 -17.82 -13.63
C GLU A 16 -1.69 -17.63 -13.21
N ALA A 17 -2.63 -18.16 -13.96
CA ALA A 17 -4.05 -18.10 -13.59
C ALA A 17 -4.32 -18.86 -12.29
N GLU A 18 -3.77 -20.06 -12.15
CA GLU A 18 -3.84 -20.85 -10.92
C GLU A 18 -3.13 -20.15 -9.76
N LEU A 19 -2.01 -19.48 -10.02
CA LEU A 19 -1.29 -18.70 -9.01
C LEU A 19 -2.15 -17.56 -8.46
N LEU A 20 -2.77 -16.77 -9.33
CA LEU A 20 -3.64 -15.68 -8.93
C LEU A 20 -4.90 -16.17 -8.20
N GLU A 21 -5.49 -17.27 -8.66
CA GLU A 21 -6.64 -17.89 -8.00
C GLU A 21 -6.26 -18.44 -6.61
N SER A 22 -5.10 -19.09 -6.47
CA SER A 22 -4.60 -19.58 -5.19
C SER A 22 -4.31 -18.44 -4.21
N TYR A 23 -3.70 -17.35 -4.68
CA TYR A 23 -3.49 -16.15 -3.90
C TYR A 23 -4.81 -15.58 -3.37
N ALA A 24 -5.78 -15.46 -4.25
CA ALA A 24 -7.10 -14.98 -3.94
C ALA A 24 -7.81 -15.85 -2.89
N ASN A 25 -7.75 -17.18 -3.05
CA ASN A 25 -8.31 -18.13 -2.08
C ASN A 25 -7.66 -18.00 -0.70
N ILE A 26 -6.34 -17.78 -0.64
CA ILE A 26 -5.63 -17.54 0.62
C ILE A 26 -6.12 -16.25 1.29
N ILE A 27 -6.29 -15.16 0.54
CA ILE A 27 -6.84 -13.91 1.08
C ILE A 27 -8.25 -14.11 1.62
N ASN A 28 -9.08 -14.89 0.91
CA ASN A 28 -10.43 -15.18 1.36
C ASN A 28 -10.45 -16.07 2.61
N GLU A 29 -9.63 -17.11 2.64
CA GLU A 29 -9.51 -18.04 3.79
C GLU A 29 -8.98 -17.33 5.05
N LYS A 30 -7.87 -16.61 4.92
CA LYS A 30 -7.25 -15.90 6.05
C LYS A 30 -7.99 -14.65 6.46
N ASN A 31 -8.80 -14.11 5.56
CA ASN A 31 -9.68 -12.97 5.77
C ASN A 31 -9.03 -11.78 6.52
N PRO A 32 -7.88 -11.27 6.06
CA PRO A 32 -7.17 -10.20 6.74
C PRO A 32 -7.98 -8.89 6.71
N ASN A 33 -7.88 -8.10 7.78
CA ASN A 33 -8.43 -6.74 7.82
C ASN A 33 -7.47 -5.72 7.20
N ILE A 34 -6.16 -5.99 7.27
CA ILE A 34 -5.12 -5.11 6.76
C ILE A 34 -4.23 -5.92 5.82
N ILE A 35 -4.00 -5.39 4.63
CA ILE A 35 -3.05 -5.90 3.66
C ILE A 35 -1.98 -4.82 3.49
N CYS A 36 -0.77 -5.09 3.94
CA CYS A 36 0.31 -4.11 3.85
C CYS A 36 1.41 -4.55 2.88
N GLY A 37 2.09 -3.57 2.33
CA GLY A 37 3.22 -3.80 1.47
C GLY A 37 4.09 -2.54 1.29
N TYR A 38 5.00 -2.59 0.36
CA TYR A 38 5.93 -1.51 0.06
C TYR A 38 5.89 -1.18 -1.43
N ASN A 39 5.38 -0.01 -1.78
CA ASN A 39 5.14 0.43 -3.15
C ASN A 39 4.05 -0.38 -3.88
N ILE A 40 3.12 -0.98 -3.14
CA ILE A 40 2.07 -1.84 -3.71
C ILE A 40 1.09 -1.07 -4.60
N PHE A 41 0.86 0.21 -4.32
CA PHE A 41 -0.05 1.03 -5.10
C PHE A 41 0.49 1.41 -6.49
N LYS A 42 1.80 1.37 -6.67
CA LYS A 42 2.41 1.71 -7.97
C LYS A 42 2.87 0.47 -8.73
N PHE A 43 3.04 -0.67 -8.06
CA PHE A 43 3.60 -1.86 -8.68
C PHE A 43 2.73 -3.11 -8.51
N ASP A 44 2.64 -3.65 -7.30
CA ASP A 44 2.07 -5.00 -7.09
C ASP A 44 0.60 -5.09 -7.49
N ILE A 45 -0.23 -4.16 -7.02
CA ILE A 45 -1.68 -4.16 -7.30
C ILE A 45 -1.96 -3.94 -8.79
N PRO A 46 -1.46 -2.88 -9.44
CA PRO A 46 -1.66 -2.69 -10.88
C PRO A 46 -1.14 -3.85 -11.71
N TYR A 47 -0.01 -4.44 -11.31
CA TYR A 47 0.57 -5.58 -12.01
C TYR A 47 -0.31 -6.83 -11.93
N MET A 48 -0.80 -7.19 -10.73
CA MET A 48 -1.70 -8.33 -10.54
C MET A 48 -2.98 -8.16 -11.37
N LEU A 49 -3.58 -6.98 -11.35
CA LEU A 49 -4.80 -6.70 -12.12
C LEU A 49 -4.57 -6.79 -13.63
N ALA A 50 -3.41 -6.29 -14.10
CA ALA A 50 -3.06 -6.38 -15.52
C ALA A 50 -2.77 -7.82 -15.99
N ARG A 51 -2.36 -8.70 -15.07
CA ARG A 51 -2.07 -10.12 -15.37
C ARG A 51 -3.28 -11.03 -15.18
N ALA A 52 -4.30 -10.59 -14.47
CA ALA A 52 -5.51 -11.37 -14.24
C ALA A 52 -6.29 -11.56 -15.56
N ASN A 53 -6.66 -12.80 -15.88
CA ASN A 53 -7.53 -13.11 -17.02
C ASN A 53 -8.94 -12.53 -16.82
N ASP A 54 -9.40 -12.50 -15.58
CA ASP A 54 -10.64 -11.87 -15.15
C ASP A 54 -10.36 -10.95 -13.95
N PRO A 55 -10.07 -9.66 -14.20
CA PRO A 55 -9.83 -8.69 -13.13
C PRO A 55 -11.03 -8.53 -12.19
N CYS A 56 -12.27 -8.65 -12.70
CA CYS A 56 -13.46 -8.51 -11.86
C CYS A 56 -13.52 -9.63 -10.82
N ARG A 57 -13.28 -10.87 -11.21
CA ARG A 57 -13.24 -12.01 -10.29
C ARG A 57 -12.13 -11.86 -9.25
N LEU A 58 -10.97 -11.33 -9.63
CA LEU A 58 -9.89 -11.06 -8.67
C LEU A 58 -10.32 -9.97 -7.67
N LEU A 59 -10.98 -8.93 -8.13
CA LEU A 59 -11.47 -7.84 -7.30
C LEU A 59 -12.55 -8.30 -6.30
N ASP A 60 -13.44 -9.22 -6.72
CA ASP A 60 -14.48 -9.79 -5.84
C ASP A 60 -13.90 -10.44 -4.58
N ILE A 61 -12.69 -10.97 -4.67
CA ILE A 61 -12.02 -11.65 -3.56
C ILE A 61 -11.45 -10.67 -2.56
N PHE A 62 -11.10 -9.46 -2.98
CA PHE A 62 -10.62 -8.41 -2.08
C PHE A 62 -11.71 -7.80 -1.23
N ASP A 63 -12.98 -8.01 -1.59
CA ASP A 63 -14.09 -7.60 -0.74
C ASP A 63 -14.25 -8.56 0.45
N LYS A 64 -14.61 -8.00 1.59
CA LYS A 64 -14.90 -8.79 2.77
C LYS A 64 -16.38 -9.16 2.79
N HIS A 65 -16.68 -10.46 2.79
CA HIS A 65 -18.04 -10.94 2.87
C HIS A 65 -18.83 -10.27 4.01
N GLY A 66 -20.01 -9.78 3.67
CA GLY A 66 -20.93 -9.15 4.60
C GLY A 66 -20.74 -7.64 4.82
N PHE A 67 -19.74 -7.03 4.18
CA PHE A 67 -19.53 -5.57 4.22
C PHE A 67 -20.07 -4.85 2.99
N THR A 68 -20.04 -5.51 1.84
CA THR A 68 -20.61 -4.95 0.59
C THR A 68 -21.97 -5.56 0.29
N LEU A 69 -22.94 -4.72 -0.02
CA LEU A 69 -24.25 -5.14 -0.50
C LEU A 69 -24.34 -5.14 -2.04
N TYR A 70 -23.56 -4.29 -2.71
CA TYR A 70 -23.73 -4.06 -4.15
C TYR A 70 -22.46 -3.73 -4.92
N ASN A 71 -21.33 -3.50 -4.27
CA ASN A 71 -20.12 -3.06 -4.92
C ASN A 71 -19.00 -4.08 -4.73
N HIS A 72 -18.28 -4.33 -5.81
CA HIS A 72 -17.03 -5.06 -5.79
C HIS A 72 -15.89 -4.10 -5.49
N ALA A 73 -14.77 -4.61 -4.99
CA ALA A 73 -13.54 -3.84 -4.89
C ALA A 73 -13.23 -3.18 -6.25
N GLN A 74 -12.75 -1.96 -6.22
CA GLN A 74 -12.48 -1.19 -7.43
C GLN A 74 -11.05 -0.67 -7.42
N GLU A 75 -10.39 -0.75 -8.58
CA GLU A 75 -9.16 0.00 -8.78
C GLU A 75 -9.53 1.48 -8.95
N ARG A 76 -8.98 2.32 -8.08
CA ARG A 76 -9.11 3.79 -8.18
C ARG A 76 -7.76 4.43 -8.42
N LYS A 77 -7.74 5.43 -9.30
CA LYS A 77 -6.53 6.21 -9.60
C LYS A 77 -6.63 7.56 -8.93
N ILE A 78 -5.59 7.90 -8.19
CA ILE A 78 -5.47 9.21 -7.54
C ILE A 78 -4.35 9.98 -8.23
N LYS A 79 -4.67 11.24 -8.54
CA LYS A 79 -3.70 12.25 -8.97
C LYS A 79 -3.86 13.48 -8.10
N TRP A 80 -2.83 13.81 -7.36
CA TRP A 80 -2.80 15.05 -6.62
C TRP A 80 -1.38 15.62 -6.60
N SER A 81 -1.29 16.93 -6.38
CA SER A 81 -0.02 17.65 -6.34
C SER A 81 0.03 18.53 -5.10
N SER A 82 1.18 18.61 -4.48
CA SER A 82 1.47 19.56 -3.43
C SER A 82 2.90 20.06 -3.52
N SER A 83 3.18 21.21 -2.93
CA SER A 83 4.53 21.78 -2.84
C SER A 83 5.51 20.82 -2.14
N ALA A 84 5.04 20.07 -1.14
CA ALA A 84 5.85 19.15 -0.35
C ALA A 84 6.09 17.80 -1.05
N PHE A 85 5.09 17.27 -1.75
CA PHE A 85 5.10 15.90 -2.29
C PHE A 85 5.16 15.83 -3.81
N LYS A 86 5.20 16.99 -4.49
CA LYS A 86 5.16 17.08 -5.96
C LYS A 86 3.91 16.37 -6.51
N ASN A 87 3.97 15.93 -7.76
CA ASN A 87 2.89 15.17 -8.38
C ASN A 87 2.90 13.73 -7.86
N GLN A 88 1.79 13.31 -7.28
CA GLN A 88 1.55 11.94 -6.87
C GLN A 88 0.48 11.32 -7.77
N GLU A 89 0.83 10.20 -8.37
CA GLU A 89 -0.08 9.38 -9.15
C GLU A 89 0.11 7.93 -8.72
N PHE A 90 -0.95 7.28 -8.28
CA PHE A 90 -0.94 5.88 -7.91
C PHE A 90 -2.33 5.27 -8.01
N SER A 91 -2.38 3.96 -8.19
CA SER A 91 -3.60 3.17 -8.17
C SER A 91 -3.72 2.44 -6.85
N TYR A 92 -4.91 2.41 -6.28
CA TYR A 92 -5.19 1.64 -5.08
C TYR A 92 -6.45 0.82 -5.24
N LEU A 93 -6.59 -0.19 -4.39
CA LEU A 93 -7.83 -0.94 -4.27
C LEU A 93 -8.70 -0.35 -3.16
N ASP A 94 -9.91 0.02 -3.55
CA ASP A 94 -10.97 0.43 -2.64
C ASP A 94 -11.84 -0.80 -2.39
N ALA A 95 -11.59 -1.48 -1.28
CA ALA A 95 -12.25 -2.71 -0.89
C ALA A 95 -12.86 -2.55 0.49
N GLU A 96 -14.17 -2.69 0.60
CA GLU A 96 -14.85 -2.55 1.87
C GLU A 96 -14.47 -3.68 2.85
N GLY A 97 -14.22 -3.29 4.10
CA GLY A 97 -13.81 -4.23 5.14
C GLY A 97 -12.35 -4.67 5.11
N ARG A 98 -11.56 -4.24 4.12
CA ARG A 98 -10.12 -4.45 4.03
C ARG A 98 -9.40 -3.13 3.81
N LEU A 99 -8.34 -2.90 4.57
CA LEU A 99 -7.50 -1.72 4.44
C LEU A 99 -6.19 -2.10 3.75
N PHE A 100 -5.91 -1.48 2.61
CA PHE A 100 -4.61 -1.58 1.96
C PHE A 100 -3.68 -0.48 2.48
N VAL A 101 -2.51 -0.85 2.98
CA VAL A 101 -1.52 0.07 3.53
C VAL A 101 -0.23 -0.06 2.75
N ASP A 102 0.17 1.02 2.09
CA ASP A 102 1.48 1.11 1.45
C ASP A 102 2.43 1.88 2.37
N LEU A 103 3.51 1.23 2.80
CA LEU A 103 4.48 1.84 3.72
C LEU A 103 5.36 2.89 3.03
N LEU A 104 5.56 2.81 1.71
CA LEU A 104 6.42 3.76 1.01
C LEU A 104 5.92 5.22 1.12
N PRO A 105 4.65 5.56 0.85
CA PRO A 105 4.14 6.91 1.05
C PRO A 105 4.24 7.40 2.51
N ILE A 106 4.07 6.51 3.47
CA ILE A 106 4.17 6.82 4.91
C ILE A 106 5.61 7.23 5.24
N VAL A 107 6.58 6.41 4.83
CA VAL A 107 8.00 6.70 5.05
C VAL A 107 8.43 7.98 4.33
N GLN A 108 7.96 8.19 3.09
CA GLN A 108 8.27 9.41 2.32
C GLN A 108 7.71 10.68 2.97
N ARG A 109 6.56 10.57 3.62
CA ARG A 109 5.93 11.69 4.31
C ARG A 109 6.68 12.09 5.59
N ASP A 110 7.05 11.09 6.37
CA ASP A 110 7.50 11.30 7.75
C ASP A 110 9.03 11.38 7.87
N PHE A 111 9.77 10.86 6.90
CA PHE A 111 11.23 10.74 6.93
C PHE A 111 11.89 11.21 5.63
N LYS A 112 13.13 11.71 5.75
CA LYS A 112 13.95 12.13 4.60
C LYS A 112 15.14 11.21 4.43
N PHE A 113 15.16 10.46 3.33
CA PHE A 113 16.25 9.57 2.94
C PHE A 113 16.83 9.98 1.59
N ALA A 114 18.08 9.59 1.34
CA ALA A 114 18.71 9.75 0.03
C ALA A 114 17.99 8.91 -1.06
N ASN A 115 17.48 7.74 -0.67
CA ASN A 115 16.59 6.91 -1.47
C ASN A 115 15.61 6.18 -0.55
N TYR A 116 14.49 5.75 -1.12
CA TYR A 116 13.41 5.08 -0.39
C TYR A 116 13.28 3.60 -0.79
N GLN A 117 14.39 2.93 -1.09
CA GLN A 117 14.38 1.49 -1.31
C GLN A 117 14.11 0.77 0.00
N LEU A 118 13.39 -0.35 -0.05
CA LEU A 118 13.09 -1.16 1.14
C LEU A 118 14.37 -1.52 1.91
N LYS A 119 15.44 -1.84 1.20
CA LYS A 119 16.75 -2.10 1.80
C LYS A 119 17.24 -0.96 2.70
N THR A 120 17.24 0.28 2.18
CA THR A 120 17.73 1.45 2.93
C THR A 120 16.86 1.74 4.15
N VAL A 121 15.56 1.61 3.98
CA VAL A 121 14.57 1.89 5.04
C VAL A 121 14.63 0.83 6.13
N SER A 122 14.69 -0.46 5.76
CA SER A 122 14.78 -1.56 6.73
C SER A 122 16.10 -1.55 7.49
N GLU A 123 17.21 -1.27 6.82
CA GLU A 123 18.53 -1.13 7.46
C GLU A 123 18.52 -0.01 8.51
N TYR A 124 17.92 1.13 8.20
CA TYR A 124 17.84 2.26 9.13
C TYR A 124 16.96 1.97 10.37
N PHE A 125 15.78 1.40 10.18
CA PHE A 125 14.81 1.23 11.28
C PHE A 125 15.00 -0.07 12.06
N ILE A 126 15.41 -1.15 11.38
CA ILE A 126 15.41 -2.51 11.93
C ILE A 126 16.85 -3.00 12.10
N GLY A 127 17.82 -2.44 11.35
CA GLY A 127 19.19 -2.95 11.29
C GLY A 127 19.33 -4.22 10.45
N GLU A 128 18.28 -4.63 9.74
CA GLU A 128 18.28 -5.79 8.86
C GLU A 128 18.28 -5.33 7.40
N THR A 129 19.00 -6.04 6.56
CA THR A 129 19.08 -5.74 5.14
C THR A 129 18.29 -6.75 4.32
N LYS A 130 17.77 -6.28 3.20
CA LYS A 130 17.18 -7.13 2.17
C LYS A 130 18.24 -8.11 1.63
N ASP A 131 17.83 -9.32 1.27
CA ASP A 131 18.64 -10.28 0.54
C ASP A 131 19.26 -9.62 -0.71
N PRO A 132 20.56 -9.85 -1.01
CA PRO A 132 21.25 -9.22 -2.12
C PRO A 132 20.76 -9.68 -3.51
N LEU A 133 19.78 -10.56 -3.59
CA LEU A 133 19.25 -11.06 -4.86
C LEU A 133 18.70 -9.90 -5.72
N THR A 134 19.30 -9.74 -6.89
CA THR A 134 18.88 -8.69 -7.85
C THR A 134 17.77 -9.18 -8.76
N ALA A 135 17.03 -8.26 -9.42
CA ALA A 135 16.02 -8.61 -10.41
C ALA A 135 16.56 -9.54 -11.51
N LYS A 136 17.80 -9.28 -11.99
CA LYS A 136 18.47 -10.17 -12.95
C LYS A 136 18.74 -11.56 -12.37
N GLY A 137 19.04 -11.64 -11.08
CA GLY A 137 19.19 -12.91 -10.36
C GLY A 137 17.88 -13.68 -10.28
N ILE A 138 16.78 -12.99 -9.98
CA ILE A 138 15.43 -13.58 -9.94
C ILE A 138 15.06 -14.17 -11.30
N PHE A 139 15.24 -13.42 -12.40
CA PHE A 139 14.96 -13.93 -13.76
C PHE A 139 15.80 -15.14 -14.10
N LYS A 140 17.10 -15.15 -13.77
CA LYS A 140 17.95 -16.34 -13.98
C LYS A 140 17.46 -17.56 -13.17
N CYS A 141 17.08 -17.34 -11.91
CA CYS A 141 16.53 -18.42 -11.09
C CYS A 141 15.21 -18.94 -11.68
N TYR A 142 14.38 -18.08 -12.21
CA TYR A 142 13.14 -18.46 -12.87
C TYR A 142 13.42 -19.28 -14.15
N ASP A 143 14.31 -18.82 -15.02
CA ASP A 143 14.68 -19.54 -16.25
C ASP A 143 15.20 -20.95 -15.93
N VAL A 144 16.04 -21.09 -14.89
CA VAL A 144 16.52 -22.39 -14.42
C VAL A 144 15.37 -23.21 -13.83
N GLY A 145 14.46 -22.56 -13.10
CA GLY A 145 13.27 -23.18 -12.53
C GLY A 145 12.36 -23.83 -13.56
N MET A 146 12.19 -23.17 -14.70
CA MET A 146 11.38 -23.66 -15.82
C MET A 146 11.95 -24.91 -16.51
N LEU A 147 13.24 -25.17 -16.34
CA LEU A 147 13.86 -26.40 -16.83
C LEU A 147 13.50 -27.63 -15.98
N GLY A 148 12.92 -27.44 -14.80
CA GLY A 148 12.51 -28.50 -13.88
C GLY A 148 13.67 -29.23 -13.19
N GLY A 149 13.33 -30.35 -12.56
CA GLY A 149 14.28 -31.16 -11.83
C GLY A 149 14.77 -30.53 -10.53
N GLU A 150 15.74 -31.18 -9.87
CA GLU A 150 16.27 -30.74 -8.57
C GLU A 150 16.93 -29.35 -8.64
N LYS A 151 17.65 -29.05 -9.72
CA LYS A 151 18.28 -27.76 -9.94
C LYS A 151 17.25 -26.63 -10.09
N GLY A 152 16.17 -26.91 -10.84
CA GLY A 152 15.06 -25.97 -10.99
C GLY A 152 14.34 -25.70 -9.67
N ALA A 153 14.06 -26.75 -8.91
CA ALA A 153 13.44 -26.62 -7.58
C ALA A 153 14.30 -25.79 -6.62
N LYS A 154 15.63 -26.01 -6.60
CA LYS A 154 16.55 -25.20 -5.79
C LYS A 154 16.56 -23.72 -6.23
N ALA A 155 16.58 -23.47 -7.54
CA ALA A 155 16.56 -22.10 -8.06
C ALA A 155 15.27 -21.33 -7.66
N LEU A 156 14.10 -21.96 -7.77
CA LEU A 156 12.84 -21.40 -7.31
C LEU A 156 12.80 -21.26 -5.79
N GLY A 157 13.40 -22.18 -5.03
CA GLY A 157 13.53 -22.11 -3.59
C GLY A 157 14.32 -20.86 -3.12
N ILE A 158 15.34 -20.44 -3.86
CA ILE A 158 16.08 -19.18 -3.60
C ILE A 158 15.16 -17.97 -3.74
N VAL A 159 14.34 -17.93 -4.79
CA VAL A 159 13.37 -16.84 -5.00
C VAL A 159 12.31 -16.86 -3.89
N GLY A 160 11.82 -18.05 -3.52
CA GLY A 160 10.86 -18.20 -2.43
C GLY A 160 11.42 -17.66 -1.09
N LYS A 161 12.66 -18.04 -0.74
CA LYS A 161 13.33 -17.51 0.45
C LYS A 161 13.44 -15.98 0.44
N TYR A 162 13.81 -15.43 -0.71
CA TYR A 162 13.87 -13.99 -0.92
C TYR A 162 12.50 -13.32 -0.64
N CYS A 163 11.41 -13.85 -1.21
CA CYS A 163 10.07 -13.31 -1.02
C CYS A 163 9.63 -13.37 0.46
N VAL A 164 9.90 -14.48 1.15
CA VAL A 164 9.57 -14.63 2.57
C VAL A 164 10.35 -13.61 3.42
N GLN A 165 11.63 -13.41 3.13
CA GLN A 165 12.44 -12.42 3.86
C GLN A 165 11.93 -10.99 3.63
N ASP A 166 11.62 -10.62 2.40
CA ASP A 166 11.06 -9.30 2.10
C ASP A 166 9.72 -9.07 2.82
N SER A 167 8.84 -10.08 2.86
CA SER A 167 7.58 -10.01 3.59
C SER A 167 7.78 -9.89 5.10
N ALA A 168 8.73 -10.63 5.67
CA ALA A 168 9.07 -10.55 7.09
C ALA A 168 9.65 -9.17 7.46
N LEU A 169 10.49 -8.59 6.61
CA LEU A 169 10.98 -7.22 6.79
C LEU A 169 9.85 -6.20 6.81
N LEU A 170 8.85 -6.36 5.95
CA LEU A 170 7.68 -5.48 5.91
C LEU A 170 6.86 -5.55 7.20
N ALA A 171 6.62 -6.74 7.73
CA ALA A 171 5.92 -6.93 9.00
C ALA A 171 6.68 -6.24 10.14
N LYS A 172 7.99 -6.48 10.25
CA LYS A 172 8.84 -5.83 11.24
C LYS A 172 8.87 -4.30 11.10
N LEU A 173 8.90 -3.81 9.86
CA LEU A 173 8.88 -2.36 9.57
C LEU A 173 7.54 -1.74 9.97
N PHE A 174 6.43 -2.39 9.66
CA PHE A 174 5.08 -1.97 10.04
C PHE A 174 4.96 -1.80 11.57
N ASP A 175 5.47 -2.78 12.32
CA ASP A 175 5.46 -2.75 13.79
C ASP A 175 6.45 -1.71 14.32
N LYS A 176 7.66 -1.64 13.78
CA LYS A 176 8.69 -0.68 14.23
C LYS A 176 8.27 0.78 14.04
N LEU A 177 7.59 1.08 12.95
CA LEU A 177 7.05 2.40 12.65
C LEU A 177 5.77 2.68 13.44
N GLN A 178 5.24 1.72 14.21
CA GLN A 178 3.95 1.83 14.90
C GLN A 178 2.83 2.30 13.95
N THR A 179 2.87 1.80 12.71
CA THR A 179 2.07 2.31 11.59
C THR A 179 0.58 2.32 11.90
N TRP A 180 0.07 1.22 12.45
CA TRP A 180 -1.36 1.12 12.79
C TRP A 180 -1.77 2.13 13.86
N PHE A 181 -0.96 2.24 14.91
CA PHE A 181 -1.23 3.18 15.99
C PHE A 181 -1.22 4.62 15.47
N GLY A 182 -0.19 5.01 14.73
CA GLY A 182 -0.08 6.35 14.14
C GLY A 182 -1.24 6.69 13.21
N LEU A 183 -1.64 5.77 12.34
CA LEU A 183 -2.76 5.97 11.43
C LEU A 183 -4.09 6.08 12.17
N SER A 184 -4.35 5.19 13.15
CA SER A 184 -5.62 5.20 13.90
C SER A 184 -5.78 6.45 14.75
N GLU A 185 -4.74 6.88 15.46
CA GLU A 185 -4.80 8.09 16.27
C GLU A 185 -4.94 9.36 15.41
N MET A 186 -4.22 9.43 14.29
CA MET A 186 -4.38 10.54 13.36
C MET A 186 -5.78 10.59 12.76
N ALA A 187 -6.35 9.45 12.38
CA ALA A 187 -7.71 9.36 11.86
C ALA A 187 -8.75 9.86 12.88
N LYS A 188 -8.59 9.48 14.15
CA LYS A 188 -9.43 9.97 15.26
C LYS A 188 -9.35 11.48 15.43
N ILE A 189 -8.14 12.03 15.46
CA ILE A 189 -7.91 13.48 15.63
C ILE A 189 -8.51 14.24 14.45
N CYS A 190 -8.24 13.79 13.24
CA CYS A 190 -8.70 14.45 12.02
C CYS A 190 -10.15 14.18 11.66
N ASN A 191 -10.80 13.19 12.27
CA ASN A 191 -12.14 12.69 11.92
C ASN A 191 -12.27 12.32 10.44
N THR A 192 -11.26 11.62 9.93
CA THR A 192 -11.18 11.16 8.54
C THR A 192 -10.99 9.64 8.51
N PRO A 193 -11.45 8.96 7.47
CA PRO A 193 -11.11 7.55 7.26
C PRO A 193 -9.58 7.37 7.21
N ILE A 194 -9.08 6.26 7.76
CA ILE A 194 -7.63 5.97 7.78
C ILE A 194 -7.03 6.04 6.38
N PHE A 195 -7.73 5.51 5.39
CA PHE A 195 -7.27 5.51 4.01
C PHE A 195 -7.01 6.92 3.46
N THR A 196 -7.81 7.89 3.83
CA THR A 196 -7.66 9.30 3.44
C THR A 196 -6.33 9.90 3.88
N LEU A 197 -5.74 9.41 4.98
CA LEU A 197 -4.52 9.97 5.56
C LEU A 197 -3.30 9.85 4.63
N PHE A 198 -3.26 8.85 3.78
CA PHE A 198 -2.13 8.64 2.85
C PHE A 198 -2.52 8.76 1.37
N THR A 199 -3.80 8.90 1.07
CA THR A 199 -4.29 9.09 -0.30
C THR A 199 -4.60 10.54 -0.66
N GLN A 200 -4.72 11.42 0.34
CA GLN A 200 -5.04 12.82 0.16
C GLN A 200 -4.06 13.73 0.91
N GLY A 201 -3.99 15.00 0.49
CA GLY A 201 -3.13 16.00 1.12
C GLY A 201 -3.58 16.42 2.52
N GLN A 202 -2.82 17.32 3.15
CA GLN A 202 -3.10 17.78 4.51
C GLN A 202 -4.42 18.57 4.61
N GLN A 203 -4.84 19.18 3.52
CA GLN A 203 -6.01 20.06 3.49
C GLN A 203 -7.29 19.36 3.94
N ILE A 204 -7.50 18.10 3.54
CA ILE A 204 -8.69 17.33 3.94
C ILE A 204 -8.75 17.12 5.46
N LYS A 205 -7.61 16.97 6.12
CA LYS A 205 -7.52 16.81 7.57
C LYS A 205 -7.97 18.07 8.31
N VAL A 206 -7.59 19.23 7.78
CA VAL A 206 -8.00 20.54 8.34
C VAL A 206 -9.51 20.72 8.11
N TYR A 207 -9.99 20.49 6.90
CA TYR A 207 -11.42 20.60 6.59
C TYR A 207 -12.28 19.73 7.50
N SER A 208 -11.92 18.47 7.69
CA SER A 208 -12.70 17.56 8.53
C SER A 208 -12.77 18.02 9.98
N GLN A 209 -11.68 18.60 10.52
CA GLN A 209 -11.68 19.18 11.87
C GLN A 209 -12.58 20.43 11.95
N VAL A 210 -12.50 21.32 10.94
CA VAL A 210 -13.37 22.50 10.85
C VAL A 210 -14.82 22.09 10.76
N TYR A 211 -15.18 21.14 9.90
CA TYR A 211 -16.55 20.61 9.79
C TYR A 211 -17.06 20.07 11.13
N LYS A 212 -16.24 19.29 11.82
CA LYS A 212 -16.61 18.77 13.14
C LYS A 212 -16.88 19.88 14.14
N LEU A 213 -16.05 20.91 14.17
CA LEU A 213 -16.25 22.07 15.04
C LEU A 213 -17.54 22.81 14.65
N CYS A 214 -17.75 23.08 13.37
CA CYS A 214 -18.96 23.74 12.88
C CYS A 214 -20.23 22.98 13.24
N MET A 215 -20.22 21.64 13.11
CA MET A 215 -21.34 20.80 13.57
C MET A 215 -21.61 20.98 15.06
N SER A 216 -20.61 21.06 15.91
CA SER A 216 -20.80 21.28 17.36
C SER A 216 -21.35 22.65 17.70
N LEU A 217 -21.15 23.63 16.82
CA LEU A 217 -21.63 25.02 16.97
C LEU A 217 -22.94 25.30 16.21
N ASN A 218 -23.52 24.28 15.57
CA ASN A 218 -24.67 24.40 14.65
C ASN A 218 -24.44 25.42 13.51
N ILE A 219 -23.21 25.49 13.02
CA ILE A 219 -22.85 26.33 11.87
C ILE A 219 -22.87 25.49 10.61
N VAL A 220 -23.56 25.96 9.59
CA VAL A 220 -23.52 25.36 8.25
C VAL A 220 -22.30 25.91 7.50
N VAL A 221 -21.47 25.00 7.00
CA VAL A 221 -20.32 25.37 6.17
C VAL A 221 -20.79 25.41 4.72
N GLU A 222 -20.55 26.52 4.06
CA GLU A 222 -20.85 26.69 2.65
C GLU A 222 -19.94 25.76 1.82
N SER A 223 -20.53 25.04 0.85
CA SER A 223 -19.81 24.09 0.02
C SER A 223 -19.32 24.68 -1.31
N ASP A 224 -19.75 25.89 -1.61
CA ASP A 224 -19.38 26.54 -2.85
C ASP A 224 -17.89 26.90 -2.84
N GLY A 225 -17.18 26.37 -3.82
CA GLY A 225 -15.76 26.64 -3.95
C GLY A 225 -15.53 28.14 -4.21
N TYR A 226 -14.64 28.73 -3.42
CA TYR A 226 -14.15 30.07 -3.72
C TYR A 226 -13.55 30.10 -5.13
N VAL A 227 -14.11 30.92 -5.99
CA VAL A 227 -13.60 31.23 -7.32
C VAL A 227 -12.89 32.57 -7.23
N PRO A 228 -11.53 32.60 -7.27
CA PRO A 228 -10.80 33.87 -7.19
C PRO A 228 -11.16 34.75 -8.38
N GLY A 229 -11.41 36.03 -8.12
CA GLY A 229 -11.55 37.05 -9.16
C GLY A 229 -10.25 37.21 -9.96
N GLU A 230 -10.36 37.69 -11.20
CA GLU A 230 -9.21 37.79 -12.13
C GLU A 230 -7.99 38.55 -11.57
N ASN A 231 -8.18 39.40 -10.54
CA ASN A 231 -7.13 40.21 -9.90
C ASN A 231 -6.81 39.79 -8.45
N GLU A 232 -7.38 38.69 -7.97
CA GLU A 232 -7.12 38.23 -6.61
C GLU A 232 -5.94 37.26 -6.60
N HIS A 233 -4.82 37.71 -6.04
CA HIS A 233 -3.67 36.89 -5.75
C HIS A 233 -3.67 36.45 -4.28
N TYR A 234 -3.62 35.14 -4.03
CA TYR A 234 -3.38 34.63 -2.69
C TYR A 234 -1.99 35.12 -2.23
N GLN A 235 -1.96 36.06 -1.32
CA GLN A 235 -0.73 36.39 -0.59
C GLN A 235 -0.51 35.29 0.43
N GLY A 236 0.39 34.36 0.13
CA GLY A 236 0.73 33.24 1.02
C GLY A 236 1.01 33.73 2.44
N CYS A 237 0.79 32.84 3.40
CA CYS A 237 1.02 33.14 4.82
C CYS A 237 2.46 33.60 5.04
N LEU A 238 2.68 34.88 5.27
CA LEU A 238 3.95 35.42 5.70
C LEU A 238 4.10 35.06 7.19
N LEU A 239 4.92 34.07 7.48
CA LEU A 239 5.41 33.82 8.82
C LEU A 239 6.38 34.93 9.15
N TYR A 240 5.91 35.92 9.94
CA TYR A 240 6.81 36.84 10.59
C TYR A 240 7.50 36.12 11.74
N THR A 241 8.76 35.76 11.55
CA THR A 241 9.65 35.47 12.67
C THR A 241 10.09 36.78 13.26
N SER A 242 9.53 37.15 14.41
CA SER A 242 10.05 38.21 15.28
C SER A 242 11.29 37.75 16.02
#